data_7813e3f38340a282bc8446be40603c72
#
_entry.id   7813e3f38340a282bc8446be40603c72
#
_cell.length_a   1.000
_cell.length_b   1.000
_cell.length_c   1.000
_cell.angle_alpha   90.00
_cell.angle_beta   90.00
_cell.angle_gamma   90.00
#
_symmetry.space_group_name_H-M   'P 1'
#
loop_
_entity.id
_entity.type
_entity.pdbx_description
1 polymer ?
#
loop_
_entity_poly.entity_id
_entity_poly.type
_entity_poly.pdbx_seq_one_letter_code
_entity_poly.pdbx_strand_id
1 'polypeptide(L)'
;GSPARQARVGTPTQPPTPTGPVAGTPRQRDGYWPWDTNTGTGVGDGLVDGRGLSSSTILPVVEDDRVPGRSWFRLGAILSVVVLLVVAVLVAISLSQGPSETADPDGADGTTAPTRVESAPVAGVTATAFDPLGTDGFENDDEAGNAVDGDAATSWATQSYNDQLGPPPGLKTGVGLVLDLGGERAVTGIDLALVGSPTVVSLYLTDSPPDGVTDLDPAVTGRAKRVTKRLRLGEPVSASYAVVWLTELPADGSLFRGRIAEVVVQAATSP
;
A
#
# COMPACT_ATOMS: atom_id res chain seq x y z
N GLY A 1 45.18 29.37 -56.53
CA GLY A 1 44.25 30.07 -55.72
C GLY A 1 42.84 29.89 -56.30
N SER A 2 41.99 29.01 -55.75
CA SER A 2 40.57 28.92 -56.06
C SER A 2 39.78 29.43 -54.86
N PRO A 3 38.75 30.25 -55.05
CA PRO A 3 37.95 30.77 -53.95
C PRO A 3 36.91 29.75 -53.52
N ALA A 4 36.78 29.61 -52.19
CA ALA A 4 35.78 28.82 -51.50
C ALA A 4 34.36 29.34 -51.78
N ARG A 5 33.43 28.43 -52.14
CA ARG A 5 32.00 28.66 -52.32
C ARG A 5 31.37 28.69 -50.89
N GLN A 6 30.83 29.85 -50.50
CA GLN A 6 29.98 29.95 -49.33
C GLN A 6 28.62 29.34 -49.61
N ALA A 7 28.24 28.32 -48.80
CA ALA A 7 26.90 27.75 -48.80
C ALA A 7 25.90 28.70 -48.08
N ARG A 8 24.84 29.08 -48.82
CA ARG A 8 23.71 29.83 -48.25
C ARG A 8 22.94 28.94 -47.30
N VAL A 9 22.81 29.37 -46.06
CA VAL A 9 21.87 28.80 -45.07
C VAL A 9 20.46 29.21 -45.47
N GLY A 10 19.66 28.21 -45.82
CA GLY A 10 18.24 28.40 -46.12
C GLY A 10 17.44 28.62 -44.84
N THR A 11 16.63 29.66 -44.83
CA THR A 11 15.64 29.98 -43.77
C THR A 11 14.60 28.86 -43.71
N PRO A 12 14.24 28.34 -42.51
CA PRO A 12 13.17 27.35 -42.40
C PRO A 12 11.81 28.00 -42.71
N THR A 13 11.15 27.45 -43.73
CA THR A 13 9.79 27.82 -44.13
C THR A 13 8.79 27.30 -43.07
N GLN A 14 8.09 28.20 -42.43
CA GLN A 14 7.00 27.91 -41.50
C GLN A 14 5.82 27.28 -42.29
N PRO A 15 5.25 26.15 -41.81
CA PRO A 15 4.07 25.57 -42.49
C PRO A 15 2.84 26.46 -42.31
N PRO A 16 1.92 26.49 -43.30
CA PRO A 16 0.73 27.33 -43.24
C PRO A 16 -0.24 26.86 -42.18
N THR A 17 -0.76 27.82 -41.42
CA THR A 17 -1.84 27.63 -40.42
C THR A 17 -3.13 27.24 -41.17
N PRO A 18 -3.81 26.14 -40.82
CA PRO A 18 -5.10 25.82 -41.43
C PRO A 18 -6.16 26.75 -40.88
N THR A 19 -6.74 27.57 -41.76
CA THR A 19 -7.95 28.33 -41.52
C THR A 19 -9.15 27.42 -41.65
N GLY A 20 -9.58 26.75 -40.55
CA GLY A 20 -10.82 25.99 -40.51
C GLY A 20 -11.94 26.84 -39.86
N PRO A 21 -13.20 26.58 -40.24
CA PRO A 21 -14.34 27.33 -39.73
C PRO A 21 -14.50 27.12 -38.23
N VAL A 22 -14.80 28.20 -37.50
CA VAL A 22 -15.10 28.23 -36.08
C VAL A 22 -16.34 27.37 -35.85
N ALA A 23 -16.13 26.16 -35.29
CA ALA A 23 -17.20 25.30 -34.87
C ALA A 23 -17.87 25.88 -33.64
N GLY A 24 -19.21 25.96 -33.72
CA GLY A 24 -20.06 26.48 -32.67
C GLY A 24 -19.88 25.80 -31.34
N THR A 25 -20.14 26.54 -30.28
CA THR A 25 -20.22 26.10 -28.88
C THR A 25 -20.89 24.74 -28.73
N PRO A 26 -20.27 23.78 -28.05
CA PRO A 26 -20.93 22.51 -27.75
C PRO A 26 -22.15 22.80 -26.88
N ARG A 27 -23.33 22.40 -27.32
CA ARG A 27 -24.51 22.31 -26.48
C ARG A 27 -24.17 21.31 -25.36
N GLN A 28 -24.20 21.81 -24.15
CA GLN A 28 -24.16 20.99 -22.94
C GLN A 28 -25.31 20.00 -23.05
N ARG A 29 -24.98 18.74 -23.22
CA ARG A 29 -25.91 17.62 -23.14
C ARG A 29 -26.09 17.37 -21.65
N ASP A 30 -27.27 17.68 -21.11
CA ASP A 30 -27.65 17.33 -19.74
C ASP A 30 -27.48 15.82 -19.59
N GLY A 31 -26.39 15.42 -18.93
CA GLY A 31 -26.12 14.02 -18.60
C GLY A 31 -26.99 13.61 -17.44
N TYR A 32 -27.99 12.78 -17.72
CA TYR A 32 -28.76 12.08 -16.69
C TYR A 32 -27.83 11.12 -15.95
N TRP A 33 -27.55 11.42 -14.67
CA TRP A 33 -26.85 10.50 -13.79
C TRP A 33 -27.88 9.74 -12.96
N PRO A 34 -27.79 8.39 -12.86
CA PRO A 34 -28.83 7.56 -12.20
C PRO A 34 -29.03 7.83 -10.70
N TRP A 35 -28.24 8.69 -10.06
CA TRP A 35 -28.34 9.07 -8.65
C TRP A 35 -28.74 10.51 -8.39
N ASP A 36 -29.13 11.27 -9.42
CA ASP A 36 -29.74 12.57 -9.21
C ASP A 36 -31.18 12.36 -8.70
N THR A 37 -31.34 12.25 -7.40
CA THR A 37 -32.64 12.38 -6.73
C THR A 37 -33.03 13.83 -6.70
N ASN A 38 -33.52 14.31 -7.85
CA ASN A 38 -34.14 15.64 -7.93
C ASN A 38 -35.53 15.56 -7.29
N THR A 39 -35.64 15.96 -6.03
CA THR A 39 -36.92 16.31 -5.42
C THR A 39 -37.42 17.59 -6.04
N GLY A 40 -37.98 17.46 -7.25
CA GLY A 40 -38.68 18.56 -7.94
C GLY A 40 -39.98 18.88 -7.22
N THR A 41 -40.01 19.99 -6.49
CA THR A 41 -41.22 20.68 -6.12
C THR A 41 -41.79 21.35 -7.36
N GLY A 42 -42.59 20.60 -8.11
CA GLY A 42 -43.41 21.13 -9.20
C GLY A 42 -44.64 21.83 -8.61
N VAL A 43 -44.62 23.14 -8.65
CA VAL A 43 -45.84 23.95 -8.53
C VAL A 43 -46.57 23.84 -9.85
N GLY A 44 -47.62 23.06 -9.89
CA GLY A 44 -48.58 22.98 -10.99
C GLY A 44 -49.88 23.64 -10.59
N ASP A 45 -50.12 24.83 -11.16
CA ASP A 45 -51.44 25.44 -11.18
C ASP A 45 -52.44 24.56 -11.93
N GLY A 46 -53.56 24.22 -11.29
CA GLY A 46 -54.68 23.48 -11.89
C GLY A 46 -55.91 23.56 -11.01
N LEU A 47 -56.78 24.59 -11.28
CA LEU A 47 -58.14 24.68 -10.76
C LEU A 47 -58.88 23.39 -11.04
N VAL A 48 -59.57 22.81 -10.05
CA VAL A 48 -60.96 22.31 -10.13
C VAL A 48 -61.60 22.14 -8.73
N ASP A 49 -62.73 22.70 -8.66
CA ASP A 49 -63.89 22.70 -7.81
C ASP A 49 -64.20 21.49 -6.97
N GLY A 50 -64.64 21.72 -5.73
CA GLY A 50 -65.84 21.11 -5.19
C GLY A 50 -65.74 19.99 -4.17
N ARG A 51 -66.05 20.37 -2.94
CA ARG A 51 -66.78 19.60 -1.89
C ARG A 51 -66.06 18.51 -1.10
N GLY A 52 -65.80 18.88 0.11
CA GLY A 52 -66.38 18.13 1.24
C GLY A 52 -65.52 17.11 1.97
N LEU A 53 -65.42 17.40 3.23
CA LEU A 53 -65.23 16.55 4.39
C LEU A 53 -63.84 16.57 5.02
N SER A 54 -63.81 17.36 6.09
CA SER A 54 -62.84 17.36 7.16
C SER A 54 -62.65 15.95 7.74
N SER A 55 -61.41 15.49 7.81
CA SER A 55 -60.95 14.59 8.86
C SER A 55 -59.51 14.88 9.15
N SER A 56 -59.30 15.71 10.15
CA SER A 56 -57.97 15.98 10.73
C SER A 56 -57.52 14.73 11.47
N THR A 57 -56.75 13.87 10.81
CA THR A 57 -55.97 12.86 11.50
C THR A 57 -54.56 13.46 11.78
N ILE A 58 -54.40 13.96 12.98
CA ILE A 58 -53.12 14.37 13.52
C ILE A 58 -52.36 13.05 13.75
N LEU A 59 -51.41 12.75 12.88
CA LEU A 59 -50.40 11.73 13.13
C LEU A 59 -49.39 12.31 14.11
N PRO A 60 -49.01 11.60 15.16
CA PRO A 60 -47.95 12.06 16.06
C PRO A 60 -46.65 12.09 15.31
N VAL A 61 -45.99 13.26 15.29
CA VAL A 61 -44.60 13.42 14.91
C VAL A 61 -43.79 12.64 15.95
N VAL A 62 -43.27 11.48 15.54
CA VAL A 62 -42.24 10.82 16.31
C VAL A 62 -40.97 11.61 16.09
N GLU A 63 -40.64 12.48 17.03
CA GLU A 63 -39.31 13.05 17.15
C GLU A 63 -38.33 11.91 17.41
N ASP A 64 -37.57 11.57 16.37
CA ASP A 64 -36.46 10.62 16.44
C ASP A 64 -35.32 11.31 17.17
N ASP A 65 -35.34 11.18 18.49
CA ASP A 65 -34.31 11.67 19.40
C ASP A 65 -33.02 10.88 19.20
N ARG A 66 -32.37 11.09 18.03
CA ARG A 66 -31.03 10.59 17.79
C ARG A 66 -30.05 11.46 18.56
N VAL A 67 -29.78 11.06 19.77
CA VAL A 67 -28.71 11.63 20.57
C VAL A 67 -27.36 11.34 19.88
N PRO A 68 -26.68 12.36 19.29
CA PRO A 68 -25.37 12.16 18.68
C PRO A 68 -24.35 12.03 19.80
N GLY A 69 -23.88 10.81 20.08
CA GLY A 69 -22.87 10.60 21.12
C GLY A 69 -22.58 9.13 21.46
N ARG A 70 -23.49 8.21 21.12
CA ARG A 70 -23.34 6.81 21.57
C ARG A 70 -22.42 5.96 20.68
N SER A 71 -22.15 6.41 19.46
CA SER A 71 -21.21 5.73 18.55
C SER A 71 -19.75 5.98 18.91
N TRP A 72 -19.43 7.14 19.47
CA TRP A 72 -18.06 7.51 19.84
C TRP A 72 -17.55 6.71 21.06
N PHE A 73 -18.43 6.40 22.01
CA PHE A 73 -18.09 5.51 23.12
C PHE A 73 -17.80 4.07 22.65
N ARG A 74 -18.46 3.60 21.59
CA ARG A 74 -18.19 2.28 21.01
C ARG A 74 -16.85 2.26 20.28
N LEU A 75 -16.51 3.33 19.58
CA LEU A 75 -15.20 3.50 18.92
C LEU A 75 -14.07 3.58 19.96
N GLY A 76 -14.27 4.36 21.04
CA GLY A 76 -13.32 4.44 22.16
C GLY A 76 -13.14 3.10 22.87
N ALA A 77 -14.22 2.33 23.07
CA ALA A 77 -14.14 1.01 23.69
C ALA A 77 -13.41 -0.01 22.80
N ILE A 78 -13.62 0.03 21.50
CA ILE A 78 -12.91 -0.86 20.55
C ILE A 78 -11.42 -0.50 20.52
N LEU A 79 -11.08 0.79 20.47
CA LEU A 79 -9.69 1.25 20.49
C LEU A 79 -8.98 0.83 21.80
N SER A 80 -9.66 0.96 22.95
CA SER A 80 -9.12 0.54 24.26
C SER A 80 -8.86 -0.96 24.33
N VAL A 81 -9.73 -1.78 23.74
CA VAL A 81 -9.55 -3.24 23.68
C VAL A 81 -8.35 -3.60 22.80
N VAL A 82 -8.17 -2.91 21.68
CA VAL A 82 -7.03 -3.14 20.76
C VAL A 82 -5.72 -2.77 21.45
N VAL A 83 -5.66 -1.62 22.15
CA VAL A 83 -4.47 -1.20 22.92
C VAL A 83 -4.17 -2.19 24.05
N LEU A 84 -5.19 -2.67 24.78
CA LEU A 84 -4.99 -3.69 25.82
C LEU A 84 -4.49 -5.02 25.26
N LEU A 85 -4.97 -5.43 24.09
CA LEU A 85 -4.48 -6.64 23.42
C LEU A 85 -3.02 -6.50 22.96
N VAL A 86 -2.64 -5.33 22.43
CA VAL A 86 -1.24 -5.06 22.06
C VAL A 86 -0.34 -5.07 23.30
N VAL A 87 -0.75 -4.43 24.38
CA VAL A 87 0.00 -4.45 25.64
C VAL A 87 0.09 -5.88 26.22
N ALA A 88 -1.00 -6.65 26.17
CA ALA A 88 -1.00 -8.04 26.63
C ALA A 88 -0.06 -8.94 25.80
N VAL A 89 0.02 -8.71 24.48
CA VAL A 89 0.97 -9.43 23.61
C VAL A 89 2.41 -9.04 23.90
N LEU A 90 2.68 -7.76 24.14
CA LEU A 90 4.02 -7.29 24.53
C LEU A 90 4.45 -7.84 25.90
N VAL A 91 3.54 -7.89 26.87
CA VAL A 91 3.81 -8.48 28.19
C VAL A 91 3.98 -9.99 28.09
N ALA A 92 3.19 -10.69 27.26
CA ALA A 92 3.34 -12.12 27.04
C ALA A 92 4.70 -12.47 26.39
N ILE A 93 5.18 -11.64 25.46
CA ILE A 93 6.51 -11.79 24.86
C ILE A 93 7.60 -11.55 25.91
N SER A 94 7.45 -10.54 26.79
CA SER A 94 8.42 -10.26 27.86
C SER A 94 8.44 -11.34 28.94
N LEU A 95 7.31 -12.00 29.23
CA LEU A 95 7.20 -13.06 30.23
C LEU A 95 7.62 -14.43 29.68
N SER A 96 7.68 -14.61 28.34
CA SER A 96 8.20 -15.84 27.72
C SER A 96 9.74 -15.91 27.67
N GLN A 97 10.41 -14.83 28.06
CA GLN A 97 11.86 -14.80 28.32
C GLN A 97 12.10 -15.10 29.81
N GLY A 98 11.78 -16.33 30.22
CA GLY A 98 12.07 -16.81 31.58
C GLY A 98 13.59 -16.79 31.85
N PRO A 99 14.00 -16.67 33.13
CA PRO A 99 15.41 -16.69 33.49
C PRO A 99 16.02 -18.04 33.07
N SER A 100 17.16 -17.99 32.39
CA SER A 100 17.95 -19.14 32.01
C SER A 100 18.34 -19.91 33.29
N GLU A 101 17.76 -21.07 33.47
CA GLU A 101 18.23 -22.02 34.49
C GLU A 101 19.68 -22.39 34.16
N THR A 102 20.54 -22.18 35.15
CA THR A 102 21.93 -22.57 35.17
C THR A 102 21.98 -24.10 35.07
N ALA A 103 22.33 -24.62 33.91
CA ALA A 103 22.55 -26.06 33.72
C ALA A 103 23.94 -26.42 34.26
N ASP A 104 23.97 -27.44 35.11
CA ASP A 104 25.18 -28.11 35.62
C ASP A 104 26.10 -28.61 34.47
N PRO A 105 27.43 -28.52 34.63
CA PRO A 105 28.36 -28.96 33.64
C PRO A 105 28.73 -30.46 33.87
N ASP A 106 27.92 -31.38 33.37
CA ASP A 106 28.40 -32.74 33.11
C ASP A 106 27.49 -33.46 32.09
N GLY A 107 28.01 -33.62 30.87
CA GLY A 107 27.35 -34.36 29.80
C GLY A 107 27.84 -33.95 28.40
N ALA A 108 29.06 -34.38 28.06
CA ALA A 108 29.57 -34.24 26.70
C ALA A 108 28.79 -35.17 25.76
N ASP A 109 27.88 -34.59 24.99
CA ASP A 109 27.45 -35.15 23.71
C ASP A 109 27.31 -33.96 22.72
N GLY A 110 28.23 -33.93 21.75
CA GLY A 110 28.43 -32.80 20.84
C GLY A 110 27.34 -32.69 19.78
N THR A 111 26.15 -32.33 20.19
CA THR A 111 25.16 -31.76 19.28
C THR A 111 25.25 -30.25 19.39
N THR A 112 25.99 -29.63 18.46
CA THR A 112 26.05 -28.21 18.30
C THR A 112 24.62 -27.72 18.01
N ALA A 113 23.92 -27.24 19.04
CA ALA A 113 22.64 -26.57 18.84
C ALA A 113 22.88 -25.40 17.86
N PRO A 114 22.00 -25.18 16.86
CA PRO A 114 22.18 -24.06 15.95
C PRO A 114 22.23 -22.78 16.76
N THR A 115 23.34 -22.06 16.67
CA THR A 115 23.53 -20.77 17.34
C THR A 115 22.42 -19.84 16.83
N ARG A 116 21.48 -19.53 17.69
CA ARG A 116 20.38 -18.60 17.37
C ARG A 116 21.01 -17.24 17.17
N VAL A 117 21.05 -16.78 15.92
CA VAL A 117 21.49 -15.41 15.61
C VAL A 117 20.49 -14.44 16.25
N GLU A 118 20.96 -13.65 17.20
CA GLU A 118 20.17 -12.59 17.80
C GLU A 118 19.98 -11.48 16.76
N SER A 119 18.76 -11.00 16.60
CA SER A 119 18.42 -9.99 15.59
C SER A 119 17.58 -8.87 16.18
N ALA A 120 17.79 -7.64 15.69
CA ALA A 120 17.08 -6.44 16.09
C ALA A 120 16.58 -5.68 14.87
N PRO A 121 15.53 -4.85 15.03
CA PRO A 121 15.06 -3.93 14.00
C PRO A 121 16.16 -2.97 13.54
N VAL A 122 16.30 -2.79 12.23
CA VAL A 122 17.16 -1.75 11.64
C VAL A 122 16.44 -0.41 11.78
N ALA A 123 17.08 0.56 12.41
CA ALA A 123 16.54 1.90 12.56
C ALA A 123 16.92 2.79 11.37
N GLY A 124 16.07 3.79 11.06
CA GLY A 124 16.34 4.81 10.04
C GLY A 124 16.23 4.30 8.60
N VAL A 125 15.51 3.20 8.38
CA VAL A 125 15.18 2.69 7.04
C VAL A 125 14.30 3.72 6.33
N THR A 126 14.59 3.98 5.05
CA THR A 126 13.72 4.78 4.18
C THR A 126 13.19 3.92 3.04
N ALA A 127 12.00 4.24 2.54
CA ALA A 127 11.34 3.49 1.49
C ALA A 127 11.08 4.37 0.26
N THR A 128 11.21 3.79 -0.91
CA THR A 128 10.86 4.40 -2.21
C THR A 128 10.04 3.41 -3.01
N ALA A 129 8.99 3.86 -3.67
CA ALA A 129 8.21 3.00 -4.54
C ALA A 129 9.07 2.48 -5.70
N PHE A 130 8.79 1.25 -6.13
CA PHE A 130 9.62 0.56 -7.10
C PHE A 130 8.77 -0.18 -8.13
N ASP A 131 8.69 0.41 -9.32
CA ASP A 131 7.96 -0.14 -10.48
C ASP A 131 8.79 -0.07 -11.77
N PRO A 132 9.89 -0.84 -11.87
CA PRO A 132 10.74 -0.84 -13.04
C PRO A 132 10.06 -1.42 -14.30
N LEU A 133 8.89 -2.04 -14.15
CA LEU A 133 8.11 -2.67 -15.22
C LEU A 133 6.87 -1.87 -15.60
N GLY A 134 6.59 -0.77 -14.92
CA GLY A 134 5.52 0.17 -15.22
C GLY A 134 5.87 1.07 -16.41
N THR A 135 4.86 1.47 -17.18
CA THR A 135 5.05 2.39 -18.32
C THR A 135 5.28 3.83 -17.88
N ASP A 136 4.76 4.22 -16.72
CA ASP A 136 4.89 5.54 -16.10
C ASP A 136 5.82 5.54 -14.89
N GLY A 137 6.21 4.36 -14.39
CA GLY A 137 7.08 4.17 -13.23
C GLY A 137 6.50 4.69 -11.92
N PHE A 138 5.19 5.03 -11.88
CA PHE A 138 4.53 5.66 -10.74
C PHE A 138 3.71 4.65 -9.93
N GLU A 139 4.00 4.53 -8.61
CA GLU A 139 3.30 3.63 -7.68
C GLU A 139 3.04 4.32 -6.32
N ASN A 140 2.43 5.51 -6.34
CA ASN A 140 2.15 6.31 -5.15
C ASN A 140 3.41 6.59 -4.32
N ASP A 141 4.42 7.17 -4.97
CA ASP A 141 5.75 7.41 -4.40
C ASP A 141 5.73 8.27 -3.14
N ASP A 142 4.78 9.21 -3.05
CA ASP A 142 4.58 10.09 -1.91
C ASP A 142 4.08 9.34 -0.65
N GLU A 143 3.49 8.16 -0.82
CA GLU A 143 3.05 7.29 0.28
C GLU A 143 4.10 6.27 0.72
N ALA A 144 5.22 6.12 -0.01
CA ALA A 144 6.21 5.06 0.25
C ALA A 144 6.76 5.09 1.69
N GLY A 145 6.95 6.28 2.24
CA GLY A 145 7.41 6.48 3.62
C GLY A 145 6.48 5.87 4.67
N ASN A 146 5.16 5.78 4.39
CA ASN A 146 4.17 5.21 5.30
C ASN A 146 4.43 3.72 5.61
N ALA A 147 5.20 3.04 4.77
CA ALA A 147 5.53 1.62 4.98
C ALA A 147 6.65 1.40 6.02
N VAL A 148 7.30 2.47 6.51
CA VAL A 148 8.43 2.41 7.45
C VAL A 148 8.37 3.50 8.53
N ASP A 149 7.21 4.12 8.73
CA ASP A 149 7.03 5.25 9.66
C ASP A 149 6.73 4.80 11.11
N GLY A 150 6.52 3.51 11.32
CA GLY A 150 6.19 2.93 12.63
C GLY A 150 4.72 3.06 13.01
N ASP A 151 3.86 3.55 12.11
CA ASP A 151 2.42 3.68 12.32
C ASP A 151 1.62 2.71 11.43
N ALA A 152 1.18 1.60 11.98
CA ALA A 152 0.36 0.62 11.25
C ALA A 152 -1.03 1.13 10.81
N ALA A 153 -1.40 2.37 11.15
CA ALA A 153 -2.64 3.01 10.68
C ALA A 153 -2.46 3.70 9.33
N THR A 154 -1.23 4.01 8.93
CA THR A 154 -0.84 4.49 7.61
C THR A 154 -0.46 3.32 6.70
N SER A 155 -0.33 3.51 5.41
CA SER A 155 0.17 2.48 4.49
C SER A 155 0.63 3.07 3.17
N TRP A 156 1.61 2.46 2.56
CA TRP A 156 1.83 2.56 1.13
C TRP A 156 0.88 1.63 0.39
N ALA A 157 0.36 2.07 -0.75
CA ALA A 157 -0.51 1.27 -1.59
C ALA A 157 -0.01 1.27 -3.04
N THR A 158 -0.10 0.13 -3.73
CA THR A 158 0.11 0.08 -5.17
C THR A 158 -0.98 0.85 -5.92
N GLN A 159 -0.81 1.07 -7.21
CA GLN A 159 -1.93 1.36 -8.09
C GLN A 159 -2.96 0.23 -8.02
N SER A 160 -4.17 0.51 -8.50
CA SER A 160 -5.22 -0.51 -8.63
C SER A 160 -5.16 -1.15 -10.02
N TYR A 161 -5.11 -2.48 -10.07
CA TYR A 161 -4.97 -3.25 -11.29
C TYR A 161 -6.25 -4.00 -11.63
N ASN A 162 -6.62 -4.03 -12.92
CA ASN A 162 -7.75 -4.84 -13.39
C ASN A 162 -7.43 -6.35 -13.39
N ASP A 163 -6.16 -6.68 -13.63
CA ASP A 163 -5.67 -8.06 -13.69
C ASP A 163 -4.64 -8.31 -12.59
N GLN A 164 -4.50 -9.57 -12.20
CA GLN A 164 -3.52 -9.98 -11.20
C GLN A 164 -2.09 -9.82 -11.74
N LEU A 165 -1.15 -9.54 -10.84
CA LEU A 165 0.27 -9.59 -11.14
C LEU A 165 0.71 -11.04 -11.38
N GLY A 166 1.86 -11.21 -12.00
CA GLY A 166 2.47 -12.51 -12.25
C GLY A 166 3.00 -12.65 -13.69
N PRO A 167 3.60 -13.82 -14.02
CA PRO A 167 4.02 -14.10 -15.38
C PRO A 167 2.81 -14.14 -16.33
N PRO A 168 3.02 -13.96 -17.64
CA PRO A 168 1.91 -13.97 -18.60
C PRO A 168 0.96 -15.17 -18.40
N PRO A 169 -0.37 -14.93 -18.41
CA PRO A 169 -1.07 -13.72 -18.83
C PRO A 169 -1.22 -12.60 -17.78
N GLY A 170 -0.45 -12.62 -16.70
CA GLY A 170 -0.44 -11.52 -15.72
C GLY A 170 0.05 -10.20 -16.32
N LEU A 171 -0.29 -9.08 -15.68
CA LEU A 171 -0.02 -7.74 -16.18
C LEU A 171 1.48 -7.42 -16.20
N LYS A 172 2.18 -7.69 -15.09
CA LYS A 172 3.64 -7.54 -14.89
C LYS A 172 4.06 -8.45 -13.75
N THR A 173 5.35 -8.80 -13.67
CA THR A 173 5.82 -9.79 -12.69
C THR A 173 5.70 -9.34 -11.25
N GLY A 174 5.55 -8.05 -10.99
CA GLY A 174 5.37 -7.52 -9.64
C GLY A 174 5.53 -6.01 -9.56
N VAL A 175 5.51 -5.51 -8.35
CA VAL A 175 5.69 -4.11 -7.94
C VAL A 175 6.07 -4.07 -6.47
N GLY A 176 6.76 -3.05 -5.98
CA GLY A 176 7.14 -3.05 -4.59
C GLY A 176 7.79 -1.78 -4.07
N LEU A 177 8.63 -1.97 -3.06
CA LEU A 177 9.40 -0.92 -2.41
C LEU A 177 10.89 -1.27 -2.40
N VAL A 178 11.74 -0.29 -2.66
CA VAL A 178 13.16 -0.33 -2.29
C VAL A 178 13.32 0.30 -0.93
N LEU A 179 13.99 -0.40 -0.03
CA LEU A 179 14.32 0.05 1.31
C LEU A 179 15.84 0.34 1.35
N ASP A 180 16.21 1.58 1.68
CA ASP A 180 17.58 1.93 2.01
C ASP A 180 17.81 1.68 3.51
N LEU A 181 18.78 0.84 3.83
CA LEU A 181 19.07 0.41 5.20
C LEU A 181 20.03 1.38 5.94
N GLY A 182 20.40 2.49 5.29
CA GLY A 182 21.34 3.46 5.85
C GLY A 182 22.77 2.93 5.95
N GLY A 183 23.13 1.95 5.12
CA GLY A 183 24.42 1.29 5.05
C GLY A 183 24.33 -0.23 5.15
N GLU A 184 25.48 -0.90 5.10
CA GLU A 184 25.56 -2.36 5.12
C GLU A 184 25.04 -2.95 6.44
N ARG A 185 24.13 -3.93 6.33
CA ARG A 185 23.51 -4.65 7.46
C ARG A 185 23.51 -6.15 7.19
N ALA A 186 23.77 -6.96 8.22
CA ALA A 186 23.61 -8.41 8.16
C ALA A 186 22.13 -8.77 8.35
N VAL A 187 21.35 -8.70 7.28
CA VAL A 187 19.89 -8.90 7.29
C VAL A 187 19.55 -10.34 7.63
N THR A 188 18.63 -10.55 8.58
CA THR A 188 18.11 -11.86 8.98
C THR A 188 16.69 -12.12 8.51
N GLY A 189 16.02 -11.06 8.00
CA GLY A 189 14.66 -11.14 7.46
C GLY A 189 13.88 -9.85 7.61
N ILE A 190 12.58 -9.93 7.35
CA ILE A 190 11.64 -8.81 7.52
C ILE A 190 10.37 -9.25 8.23
N ASP A 191 9.76 -8.33 8.95
CA ASP A 191 8.41 -8.43 9.47
C ASP A 191 7.51 -7.46 8.68
N LEU A 192 6.36 -7.95 8.23
CA LEU A 192 5.42 -7.22 7.39
C LEU A 192 4.06 -7.10 8.07
N ALA A 193 3.49 -5.90 8.07
CA ALA A 193 2.08 -5.66 8.27
C ALA A 193 1.45 -5.26 6.92
N LEU A 194 0.44 -6.02 6.48
CA LEU A 194 -0.21 -5.88 5.19
C LEU A 194 -1.68 -5.51 5.38
N VAL A 195 -2.27 -4.84 4.40
CA VAL A 195 -3.73 -4.63 4.34
C VAL A 195 -4.31 -5.50 3.25
N GLY A 196 -5.13 -6.47 3.66
CA GLY A 196 -5.69 -7.49 2.76
C GLY A 196 -4.82 -8.74 2.63
N SER A 197 -5.41 -9.80 2.12
CA SER A 197 -4.76 -11.10 1.87
C SER A 197 -5.58 -11.90 0.85
N PRO A 198 -4.99 -12.85 0.10
CA PRO A 198 -3.59 -13.23 0.15
C PRO A 198 -2.66 -12.25 -0.56
N THR A 199 -1.38 -12.22 -0.15
CA THR A 199 -0.33 -11.47 -0.82
C THR A 199 0.91 -12.34 -0.92
N VAL A 200 1.57 -12.40 -2.08
CA VAL A 200 2.87 -13.06 -2.22
C VAL A 200 3.95 -12.00 -2.26
N VAL A 201 4.94 -12.17 -1.39
CA VAL A 201 6.04 -11.23 -1.20
C VAL A 201 7.36 -11.96 -1.38
N SER A 202 8.26 -11.39 -2.19
CA SER A 202 9.66 -11.77 -2.30
C SER A 202 10.54 -10.68 -1.72
N LEU A 203 11.56 -11.07 -0.98
CA LEU A 203 12.61 -10.19 -0.46
C LEU A 203 13.86 -10.40 -1.30
N TYR A 204 14.38 -9.31 -1.88
CA TYR A 204 15.70 -9.30 -2.51
C TYR A 204 16.62 -8.41 -1.68
N LEU A 205 17.89 -8.71 -1.68
CA LEU A 205 18.92 -7.99 -0.94
C LEU A 205 20.06 -7.62 -1.89
N THR A 206 20.48 -6.36 -1.85
CA THR A 206 21.52 -5.83 -2.74
C THR A 206 22.44 -4.84 -2.02
N ASP A 207 23.66 -4.66 -2.54
CA ASP A 207 24.63 -3.71 -1.98
C ASP A 207 24.48 -2.31 -2.59
N SER A 208 23.75 -2.20 -3.71
CA SER A 208 23.49 -0.94 -4.42
C SER A 208 22.01 -0.81 -4.78
N PRO A 209 21.49 0.41 -5.02
CA PRO A 209 20.13 0.60 -5.48
C PRO A 209 19.85 -0.23 -6.73
N PRO A 210 18.80 -1.08 -6.75
CA PRO A 210 18.51 -1.93 -7.90
C PRO A 210 17.76 -1.15 -8.98
N ASP A 211 18.09 -1.43 -10.24
CA ASP A 211 17.34 -0.94 -11.41
C ASP A 211 16.14 -1.85 -11.76
N GLY A 212 16.13 -3.08 -11.23
CA GLY A 212 15.10 -4.10 -11.46
C GLY A 212 15.33 -5.32 -10.58
N VAL A 213 14.45 -6.32 -10.68
CA VAL A 213 14.57 -7.60 -9.96
C VAL A 213 14.80 -8.80 -10.88
N THR A 214 14.83 -8.59 -12.20
CA THR A 214 14.88 -9.67 -13.20
C THR A 214 16.16 -10.52 -13.08
N ASP A 215 17.27 -9.89 -12.76
CA ASP A 215 18.59 -10.52 -12.65
C ASP A 215 18.98 -10.85 -11.19
N LEU A 216 18.02 -10.71 -10.27
CA LEU A 216 18.22 -10.99 -8.86
C LEU A 216 17.49 -12.27 -8.43
N ASP A 217 18.13 -13.05 -7.60
CA ASP A 217 17.47 -14.17 -6.92
C ASP A 217 16.83 -13.68 -5.61
N PRO A 218 15.58 -14.06 -5.34
CA PRO A 218 14.96 -13.67 -4.08
C PRO A 218 15.64 -14.40 -2.91
N ALA A 219 16.08 -13.65 -1.91
CA ALA A 219 16.62 -14.19 -0.67
C ALA A 219 15.59 -15.07 0.07
N VAL A 220 14.31 -14.69 0.00
CA VAL A 220 13.19 -15.46 0.50
C VAL A 220 11.89 -15.02 -0.15
N THR A 221 10.98 -15.97 -0.39
CA THR A 221 9.62 -15.70 -0.88
C THR A 221 8.60 -16.31 0.07
N GLY A 222 7.49 -15.65 0.27
CA GLY A 222 6.43 -16.17 1.10
C GLY A 222 5.04 -15.64 0.77
N ARG A 223 4.03 -16.53 0.89
CA ARG A 223 2.62 -16.18 0.75
C ARG A 223 2.06 -15.77 2.11
N ALA A 224 1.59 -14.54 2.23
CA ALA A 224 0.88 -14.04 3.39
C ALA A 224 -0.60 -14.39 3.26
N LYS A 225 -1.08 -15.31 4.11
CA LYS A 225 -2.50 -15.68 4.22
C LYS A 225 -3.25 -14.83 5.25
N ARG A 226 -2.54 -13.94 5.95
CA ARG A 226 -3.02 -13.03 6.98
C ARG A 226 -2.35 -11.68 6.79
N VAL A 227 -2.84 -10.66 7.48
CA VAL A 227 -2.30 -9.29 7.44
C VAL A 227 -0.89 -9.15 8.03
N THR A 228 -0.37 -10.15 8.70
CA THR A 228 1.02 -10.17 9.19
C THR A 228 1.80 -11.31 8.55
N LYS A 229 3.03 -11.05 8.17
CA LYS A 229 3.94 -12.03 7.59
C LYS A 229 5.36 -11.78 8.09
N ARG A 230 6.03 -12.85 8.51
CA ARG A 230 7.46 -12.86 8.79
C ARG A 230 8.16 -13.64 7.71
N LEU A 231 9.17 -13.04 7.09
CA LEU A 231 10.09 -13.70 6.19
C LEU A 231 11.45 -13.76 6.89
N ARG A 232 12.00 -14.97 7.07
CA ARG A 232 13.29 -15.18 7.72
C ARG A 232 14.24 -15.85 6.76
N LEU A 233 15.49 -15.40 6.79
CA LEU A 233 16.58 -16.03 6.06
C LEU A 233 17.14 -17.20 6.87
N GLY A 234 17.72 -18.18 6.18
CA GLY A 234 18.42 -19.30 6.84
C GLY A 234 19.69 -18.84 7.54
N GLU A 235 20.40 -17.88 6.91
CA GLU A 235 21.61 -17.24 7.42
C GLU A 235 21.52 -15.74 7.17
N PRO A 236 22.22 -14.89 7.97
CA PRO A 236 22.29 -13.45 7.71
C PRO A 236 22.93 -13.17 6.35
N VAL A 237 22.37 -12.24 5.60
CA VAL A 237 22.89 -11.77 4.31
C VAL A 237 23.27 -10.31 4.44
N SER A 238 24.52 -9.96 4.08
CA SER A 238 24.98 -8.57 4.06
C SER A 238 24.33 -7.82 2.91
N ALA A 239 23.76 -6.66 3.18
CA ALA A 239 23.11 -5.82 2.17
C ALA A 239 22.97 -4.38 2.66
N SER A 240 22.98 -3.42 1.73
CA SER A 240 22.69 -2.00 1.97
C SER A 240 21.25 -1.64 1.57
N TYR A 241 20.64 -2.42 0.68
CA TYR A 241 19.27 -2.24 0.19
C TYR A 241 18.49 -3.54 0.28
N ALA A 242 17.19 -3.41 0.52
CA ALA A 242 16.25 -4.51 0.46
C ALA A 242 15.09 -4.16 -0.47
N VAL A 243 14.65 -5.10 -1.31
CA VAL A 243 13.45 -4.93 -2.13
C VAL A 243 12.34 -5.81 -1.60
N VAL A 244 11.24 -5.18 -1.22
CA VAL A 244 9.99 -5.86 -0.88
C VAL A 244 9.12 -5.90 -2.14
N TRP A 245 9.04 -7.05 -2.78
CA TRP A 245 8.44 -7.23 -4.09
C TRP A 245 7.15 -8.02 -4.02
N LEU A 246 6.03 -7.43 -4.41
CA LEU A 246 4.71 -8.05 -4.43
C LEU A 246 4.46 -8.70 -5.79
N THR A 247 4.16 -10.01 -5.80
CA THR A 247 3.90 -10.78 -7.03
C THR A 247 2.48 -11.31 -7.14
N GLU A 248 1.71 -11.26 -6.06
CA GLU A 248 0.28 -11.53 -6.01
C GLU A 248 -0.37 -10.55 -5.03
N LEU A 249 -1.44 -9.89 -5.45
CA LEU A 249 -2.13 -8.86 -4.68
C LEU A 249 -3.48 -9.36 -4.18
N PRO A 250 -3.96 -8.88 -3.03
CA PRO A 250 -5.33 -9.15 -2.58
C PRO A 250 -6.35 -8.46 -3.50
N ALA A 251 -7.53 -9.04 -3.58
CA ALA A 251 -8.67 -8.41 -4.23
C ALA A 251 -9.12 -7.17 -3.45
N ASP A 252 -9.43 -6.09 -4.16
CA ASP A 252 -9.98 -4.83 -3.65
C ASP A 252 -11.23 -4.51 -4.50
N GLY A 253 -12.37 -5.07 -4.12
CA GLY A 253 -13.58 -5.09 -4.94
C GLY A 253 -13.39 -5.94 -6.20
N SER A 254 -13.53 -5.33 -7.38
CA SER A 254 -13.28 -5.96 -8.69
C SER A 254 -11.84 -5.80 -9.17
N LEU A 255 -10.99 -5.13 -8.42
CA LEU A 255 -9.61 -4.82 -8.75
C LEU A 255 -8.65 -5.59 -7.83
N PHE A 256 -7.35 -5.47 -8.11
CA PHE A 256 -6.27 -5.95 -7.26
C PHE A 256 -5.43 -4.78 -6.78
N ARG A 257 -5.14 -4.72 -5.48
CA ARG A 257 -4.34 -3.66 -4.89
C ARG A 257 -3.56 -4.17 -3.68
N GLY A 258 -2.24 -4.01 -3.70
CA GLY A 258 -1.37 -4.27 -2.56
C GLY A 258 -1.30 -3.08 -1.64
N ARG A 259 -1.24 -3.33 -0.31
CA ARG A 259 -0.98 -2.29 0.69
C ARG A 259 -0.05 -2.85 1.75
N ILE A 260 1.00 -2.10 2.04
CA ILE A 260 1.96 -2.39 3.10
C ILE A 260 1.81 -1.31 4.17
N ALA A 261 1.31 -1.72 5.34
CA ALA A 261 1.16 -0.83 6.48
C ALA A 261 2.49 -0.66 7.24
N GLU A 262 3.33 -1.71 7.29
CA GLU A 262 4.62 -1.60 7.95
C GLU A 262 5.59 -2.66 7.46
N VAL A 263 6.85 -2.29 7.29
CA VAL A 263 7.99 -3.19 7.05
C VAL A 263 9.06 -2.92 8.10
N VAL A 264 9.38 -3.93 8.87
CA VAL A 264 10.51 -3.87 9.80
C VAL A 264 11.60 -4.81 9.33
N VAL A 265 12.73 -4.26 8.91
CA VAL A 265 13.91 -5.05 8.54
C VAL A 265 14.61 -5.51 9.81
N GLN A 266 14.93 -6.78 9.89
CA GLN A 266 15.65 -7.40 11.00
C GLN A 266 17.10 -7.68 10.57
N ALA A 267 18.06 -7.26 11.37
CA ALA A 267 19.48 -7.54 11.15
C ALA A 267 20.10 -8.19 12.38
N ALA A 268 21.14 -8.98 12.16
CA ALA A 268 21.90 -9.57 13.24
C ALA A 268 22.51 -8.47 14.11
N THR A 269 22.36 -8.61 15.42
CA THR A 269 23.11 -7.81 16.38
C THR A 269 24.53 -8.37 16.45
N SER A 270 25.53 -7.50 16.23
CA SER A 270 26.92 -7.92 16.48
C SER A 270 27.06 -8.33 17.93
N PRO A 271 27.76 -9.44 18.22
CA PRO A 271 28.01 -9.90 19.59
C PRO A 271 28.84 -8.89 20.38
#